data_91433e84d19d2926ca947b32591e720d
#
_entry.id   91433e84d19d2926ca947b32591e720d
#
_cell.length_a   1.000
_cell.length_b   1.000
_cell.length_c   1.000
_cell.angle_alpha   90.00
_cell.angle_beta   90.00
_cell.angle_gamma   90.00
#
_symmetry.space_group_name_H-M   'P 1'
#
loop_
_entity.id
_entity.type
_entity.pdbx_description
1 polymer ?
#
loop_
_entity_poly.entity_id
_entity_poly.type
_entity_poly.pdbx_seq_one_letter_code
_entity_poly.pdbx_strand_id
1 'polypeptide(L)'
;GEPSVSYAVKSDAATALDSMIYAQRDLLAGFTTLRDEGAQGYSDVAVRNAINAGKFFGPRISCSGEAIGGTGGHADSNFLPAVTGKHAFGQIIDSPDEGRKAARTAFKYGADQIKIMATGGVMSFGDEPGAPELTYEEMQAIIDVAASKGKITSAHAHGAEGIKIAIRAGITSIEHGMLMDDECIDMMAEHGTYLIPTIIAAYRIVKYGAESGIPAW
;
A
#
# COMPACT_ATOMS: atom_id res chain seq x y z
N GLY A 1 -1.12 -20.82 5.30
CA GLY A 1 -2.12 -20.66 4.24
C GLY A 1 -1.70 -19.56 3.29
N GLU A 2 -2.04 -19.61 2.04
CA GLU A 2 -1.72 -18.57 1.06
C GLU A 2 -2.31 -17.22 1.52
N PRO A 3 -1.54 -16.12 1.48
CA PRO A 3 -2.02 -14.80 1.87
C PRO A 3 -3.29 -14.39 1.11
N SER A 4 -3.37 -14.66 -0.18
CA SER A 4 -4.52 -14.38 -1.05
C SER A 4 -5.82 -15.03 -0.56
N VAL A 5 -5.78 -16.25 -0.08
CA VAL A 5 -6.96 -16.95 0.48
C VAL A 5 -7.44 -16.27 1.77
N SER A 6 -6.52 -15.73 2.57
CA SER A 6 -6.87 -15.02 3.80
C SER A 6 -7.81 -13.84 3.54
N TYR A 7 -7.58 -13.07 2.49
CA TYR A 7 -8.43 -11.93 2.11
C TYR A 7 -9.86 -12.37 1.68
N ALA A 8 -9.97 -13.54 1.06
CA ALA A 8 -11.26 -14.04 0.59
C ALA A 8 -12.14 -14.62 1.70
N VAL A 9 -11.54 -15.09 2.80
CA VAL A 9 -12.26 -15.85 3.85
C VAL A 9 -12.33 -15.15 5.21
N LYS A 10 -11.57 -14.08 5.41
CA LYS A 10 -11.60 -13.28 6.65
C LYS A 10 -12.58 -12.12 6.53
N SER A 11 -13.40 -11.92 7.56
CA SER A 11 -14.18 -10.68 7.67
C SER A 11 -13.31 -9.50 8.11
N ASP A 12 -13.72 -8.27 7.77
CA ASP A 12 -13.03 -7.05 8.20
C ASP A 12 -12.91 -6.97 9.74
N ALA A 13 -13.91 -7.46 10.47
CA ALA A 13 -13.87 -7.54 11.93
C ALA A 13 -12.75 -8.48 12.42
N ALA A 14 -12.59 -9.65 11.80
CA ALA A 14 -11.52 -10.58 12.15
C ALA A 14 -10.15 -10.00 11.80
N THR A 15 -10.04 -9.33 10.65
CA THR A 15 -8.82 -8.62 10.24
C THR A 15 -8.44 -7.52 11.24
N ALA A 16 -9.40 -6.73 11.72
CA ALA A 16 -9.14 -5.70 12.74
C ALA A 16 -8.64 -6.28 14.07
N LEU A 17 -9.18 -7.43 14.50
CA LEU A 17 -8.70 -8.11 15.71
C LEU A 17 -7.26 -8.61 15.56
N ASP A 18 -6.92 -9.21 14.43
CA ASP A 18 -5.54 -9.63 14.15
C ASP A 18 -4.59 -8.43 14.07
N SER A 19 -5.01 -7.35 13.40
CA SER A 19 -4.23 -6.11 13.30
C SER A 19 -3.95 -5.49 14.67
N MET A 20 -4.90 -5.57 15.61
CA MET A 20 -4.68 -5.13 16.99
C MET A 20 -3.58 -5.94 17.67
N ILE A 21 -3.59 -7.28 17.51
CA ILE A 21 -2.57 -8.16 18.08
C ILE A 21 -1.18 -7.82 17.51
N TYR A 22 -1.10 -7.59 16.20
CA TYR A 22 0.16 -7.23 15.54
C TYR A 22 0.66 -5.86 15.99
N ALA A 23 -0.20 -4.85 16.06
CA ALA A 23 0.16 -3.53 16.55
C ALA A 23 0.69 -3.57 18.00
N GLN A 24 0.10 -4.38 18.87
CA GLN A 24 0.59 -4.57 20.23
C GLN A 24 1.95 -5.27 20.27
N ARG A 25 2.19 -6.27 19.40
CA ARG A 25 3.50 -6.92 19.28
C ARG A 25 4.58 -5.95 18.82
N ASP A 26 4.26 -5.09 17.86
CA ASP A 26 5.19 -4.08 17.36
C ASP A 26 5.53 -3.06 18.45
N LEU A 27 4.56 -2.62 19.23
CA LEU A 27 4.81 -1.75 20.39
C LEU A 27 5.74 -2.43 21.42
N LEU A 28 5.49 -3.70 21.75
CA LEU A 28 6.32 -4.46 22.68
C LEU A 28 7.73 -4.74 22.13
N ALA A 29 7.89 -4.75 20.81
CA ALA A 29 9.19 -4.80 20.14
C ALA A 29 9.92 -3.44 20.10
N GLY A 30 9.29 -2.36 20.57
CA GLY A 30 9.88 -1.02 20.69
C GLY A 30 9.39 0.00 19.65
N PHE A 31 8.50 -0.38 18.72
CA PHE A 31 7.94 0.53 17.72
C PHE A 31 6.78 1.33 18.30
N THR A 32 7.05 2.56 18.75
CA THR A 32 6.04 3.42 19.38
C THR A 32 5.14 4.15 18.39
N THR A 33 5.52 4.16 17.11
CA THR A 33 4.74 4.75 16.00
C THR A 33 4.87 3.86 14.77
N LEU A 34 3.74 3.57 14.13
CA LEU A 34 3.64 2.79 12.91
C LEU A 34 3.02 3.64 11.80
N ARG A 35 3.39 3.33 10.57
CA ARG A 35 2.72 3.79 9.35
C ARG A 35 2.18 2.55 8.64
N ASP A 36 0.87 2.43 8.55
CA ASP A 36 0.20 1.36 7.83
C ASP A 36 0.05 1.74 6.36
N GLU A 37 0.40 0.82 5.47
CA GLU A 37 0.51 1.05 4.04
C GLU A 37 -0.53 0.24 3.23
N GLY A 38 -1.63 -0.13 3.87
CA GLY A 38 -2.75 -0.77 3.21
C GLY A 38 -3.50 -1.75 4.11
N ALA A 39 -4.79 -1.50 4.29
CA ALA A 39 -5.61 -2.31 5.17
C ALA A 39 -7.00 -2.55 4.59
N GLN A 40 -7.39 -3.82 4.49
CA GLN A 40 -8.72 -4.22 4.04
C GLN A 40 -9.81 -3.64 4.96
N GLY A 41 -10.86 -3.06 4.36
CA GLY A 41 -12.04 -2.59 5.08
C GLY A 41 -11.73 -1.54 6.14
N TYR A 42 -10.64 -0.77 5.99
CA TYR A 42 -10.20 0.24 6.96
C TYR A 42 -9.95 -0.32 8.37
N SER A 43 -9.47 -1.55 8.47
CA SER A 43 -9.16 -2.19 9.75
C SER A 43 -8.07 -1.47 10.53
N ASP A 44 -7.09 -0.86 9.86
CA ASP A 44 -6.05 0.02 10.43
C ASP A 44 -6.66 1.24 11.14
N VAL A 45 -7.64 1.90 10.50
CA VAL A 45 -8.39 3.04 11.06
C VAL A 45 -9.17 2.60 12.31
N ALA A 46 -9.81 1.43 12.27
CA ALA A 46 -10.54 0.91 13.42
C ALA A 46 -9.62 0.64 14.61
N VAL A 47 -8.45 0.03 14.37
CA VAL A 47 -7.43 -0.25 15.39
C VAL A 47 -6.88 1.05 15.97
N ARG A 48 -6.45 2.01 15.13
CA ARG A 48 -5.96 3.32 15.57
C ARG A 48 -7.01 4.04 16.44
N ASN A 49 -8.26 4.06 16.01
CA ASN A 49 -9.33 4.74 16.76
C ASN A 49 -9.59 4.08 18.11
N ALA A 50 -9.52 2.76 18.19
CA ALA A 50 -9.67 2.02 19.44
C ALA A 50 -8.53 2.30 20.43
N ILE A 51 -7.29 2.39 19.94
CA ILE A 51 -6.12 2.77 20.73
C ILE A 51 -6.25 4.23 21.21
N ASN A 52 -6.57 5.17 20.31
CA ASN A 52 -6.73 6.58 20.65
C ASN A 52 -7.87 6.83 21.66
N ALA A 53 -8.91 5.99 21.65
CA ALA A 53 -9.99 6.02 22.61
C ALA A 53 -9.64 5.37 23.98
N GLY A 54 -8.41 4.88 24.14
CA GLY A 54 -7.96 4.21 25.37
C GLY A 54 -8.60 2.84 25.63
N LYS A 55 -9.25 2.24 24.63
CA LYS A 55 -9.87 0.91 24.78
C LYS A 55 -8.83 -0.22 24.78
N PHE A 56 -7.70 -0.01 24.12
CA PHE A 56 -6.59 -0.94 24.02
C PHE A 56 -5.28 -0.17 24.10
N PHE A 57 -4.23 -0.80 24.63
CA PHE A 57 -2.88 -0.27 24.49
C PHE A 57 -2.32 -0.60 23.09
N GLY A 58 -1.53 0.29 22.54
CA GLY A 58 -0.90 0.12 21.22
C GLY A 58 -0.06 1.33 20.85
N PRO A 59 0.65 1.27 19.70
CA PRO A 59 1.44 2.38 19.18
C PRO A 59 0.54 3.49 18.60
N ARG A 60 1.13 4.63 18.29
CA ARG A 60 0.52 5.59 17.37
C ARG A 60 0.52 4.99 15.97
N ILE A 61 -0.59 5.11 15.24
CA ILE A 61 -0.71 4.55 13.88
C ILE A 61 -1.14 5.66 12.93
N SER A 62 -0.37 5.84 11.84
CA SER A 62 -0.78 6.61 10.66
C SER A 62 -1.37 5.64 9.64
N CYS A 63 -2.63 5.81 9.28
CA CYS A 63 -3.41 4.86 8.50
C CYS A 63 -3.55 5.31 7.05
N SER A 64 -3.40 4.40 6.10
CA SER A 64 -3.71 4.63 4.69
C SER A 64 -5.12 4.15 4.30
N GLY A 65 -5.70 3.25 5.07
CA GLY A 65 -6.88 2.51 4.64
C GLY A 65 -6.59 1.61 3.45
N GLU A 66 -7.54 1.48 2.54
CA GLU A 66 -7.35 0.67 1.33
C GLU A 66 -6.38 1.36 0.35
N ALA A 67 -5.42 0.59 -0.17
CA ALA A 67 -4.50 1.08 -1.20
C ALA A 67 -5.23 1.36 -2.52
N ILE A 68 -4.69 2.24 -3.36
CA ILE A 68 -5.26 2.58 -4.68
C ILE A 68 -4.36 2.01 -5.77
N GLY A 69 -4.92 1.21 -6.68
CA GLY A 69 -4.21 0.59 -7.80
C GLY A 69 -5.07 0.46 -9.03
N GLY A 70 -4.49 0.02 -10.15
CA GLY A 70 -5.17 -0.20 -11.42
C GLY A 70 -5.83 -1.59 -11.52
N THR A 71 -6.75 -1.76 -12.45
CA THR A 71 -7.33 -3.08 -12.78
C THR A 71 -6.23 -4.06 -13.18
N GLY A 72 -6.22 -5.24 -12.55
CA GLY A 72 -5.20 -6.28 -12.77
C GLY A 72 -3.85 -6.00 -12.12
N GLY A 73 -3.72 -4.92 -11.36
CA GLY A 73 -2.49 -4.52 -10.68
C GLY A 73 -2.34 -5.12 -9.27
N HIS A 74 -1.30 -4.64 -8.56
CA HIS A 74 -0.88 -5.19 -7.27
C HIS A 74 -1.94 -5.12 -6.16
N ALA A 75 -2.85 -4.14 -6.21
CA ALA A 75 -3.96 -4.02 -5.25
C ALA A 75 -5.23 -4.76 -5.68
N ASP A 76 -5.29 -5.28 -6.90
CA ASP A 76 -6.44 -6.01 -7.40
C ASP A 76 -6.34 -7.50 -7.05
N SER A 77 -7.47 -8.10 -6.74
CA SER A 77 -7.55 -9.52 -6.38
C SER A 77 -7.84 -10.37 -7.60
N ASN A 78 -6.86 -11.19 -8.02
CA ASN A 78 -7.00 -12.12 -9.16
C ASN A 78 -7.85 -13.35 -8.83
N PHE A 79 -8.97 -13.17 -8.12
CA PHE A 79 -9.96 -14.20 -7.92
C PHE A 79 -10.88 -14.35 -9.15
N LEU A 80 -11.65 -15.42 -9.19
CA LEU A 80 -12.70 -15.58 -10.22
C LEU A 80 -13.62 -14.33 -10.19
N PRO A 81 -14.07 -13.84 -11.35
CA PRO A 81 -14.90 -12.62 -11.44
C PRO A 81 -16.12 -12.59 -10.53
N ALA A 82 -16.70 -13.75 -10.24
CA ALA A 82 -17.83 -13.87 -9.31
C ALA A 82 -17.47 -13.58 -7.84
N VAL A 83 -16.19 -13.58 -7.48
CA VAL A 83 -15.68 -13.37 -6.13
C VAL A 83 -15.06 -11.98 -5.97
N THR A 84 -14.38 -11.48 -6.99
CA THR A 84 -13.59 -10.23 -6.98
C THR A 84 -14.41 -9.00 -6.59
N GLY A 85 -15.66 -8.88 -7.03
CA GLY A 85 -16.49 -7.69 -6.82
C GLY A 85 -16.83 -7.34 -5.36
N LYS A 86 -16.40 -8.15 -4.38
CA LYS A 86 -16.67 -7.94 -2.96
C LYS A 86 -15.44 -7.93 -2.05
N HIS A 87 -14.26 -8.29 -2.57
CA HIS A 87 -13.08 -8.58 -1.75
C HIS A 87 -11.78 -8.05 -2.36
N ALA A 88 -11.84 -6.92 -3.06
CA ALA A 88 -10.63 -6.24 -3.52
C ALA A 88 -9.78 -5.83 -2.31
N PHE A 89 -8.47 -6.06 -2.39
CA PHE A 89 -7.49 -5.62 -1.39
C PHE A 89 -7.37 -4.10 -1.35
N GLY A 90 -7.72 -3.43 -2.47
CA GLY A 90 -7.64 -1.98 -2.62
C GLY A 90 -8.83 -1.39 -3.35
N GLN A 91 -8.78 -0.08 -3.51
CA GLN A 91 -9.68 0.67 -4.39
C GLN A 91 -9.09 0.64 -5.81
N ILE A 92 -9.81 0.05 -6.75
CA ILE A 92 -9.37 -0.12 -8.12
C ILE A 92 -9.88 1.04 -8.97
N ILE A 93 -8.99 1.61 -9.78
CA ILE A 93 -9.24 2.78 -10.62
C ILE A 93 -8.65 2.59 -12.01
N ASP A 94 -9.27 3.18 -13.03
CA ASP A 94 -8.80 3.18 -14.40
C ASP A 94 -8.94 4.57 -15.04
N SER A 95 -9.03 5.61 -14.22
CA SER A 95 -9.07 7.01 -14.68
C SER A 95 -8.69 8.00 -13.57
N PRO A 96 -8.24 9.22 -13.93
CA PRO A 96 -7.96 10.28 -12.96
C PRO A 96 -9.15 10.65 -12.08
N ASP A 97 -10.38 10.60 -12.62
CA ASP A 97 -11.58 10.92 -11.85
C ASP A 97 -11.91 9.86 -10.80
N GLU A 98 -11.70 8.59 -11.12
CA GLU A 98 -11.78 7.50 -10.16
C GLU A 98 -10.70 7.62 -9.10
N GLY A 99 -9.47 7.99 -9.46
CA GLY A 99 -8.38 8.28 -8.54
C GLY A 99 -8.75 9.37 -7.53
N ARG A 100 -9.31 10.50 -8.01
CA ARG A 100 -9.84 11.57 -7.13
C ARG A 100 -10.91 11.06 -6.18
N LYS A 101 -11.82 10.24 -6.69
CA LYS A 101 -12.90 9.65 -5.88
C LYS A 101 -12.34 8.70 -4.83
N ALA A 102 -11.41 7.83 -5.19
CA ALA A 102 -10.76 6.89 -4.28
C ALA A 102 -10.03 7.60 -3.14
N ALA A 103 -9.20 8.61 -3.45
CA ALA A 103 -8.51 9.40 -2.44
C ALA A 103 -9.47 10.12 -1.48
N ARG A 104 -10.56 10.72 -2.01
CA ARG A 104 -11.61 11.34 -1.19
C ARG A 104 -12.32 10.32 -0.30
N THR A 105 -12.54 9.11 -0.80
CA THR A 105 -13.16 8.00 -0.09
C THR A 105 -12.28 7.54 1.07
N ALA A 106 -10.96 7.38 0.85
CA ALA A 106 -10.02 7.03 1.89
C ALA A 106 -10.04 8.05 3.05
N PHE A 107 -9.96 9.35 2.74
CA PHE A 107 -10.05 10.40 3.76
C PHE A 107 -11.42 10.47 4.45
N LYS A 108 -12.51 10.20 3.73
CA LYS A 108 -13.85 10.12 4.32
C LYS A 108 -13.93 9.05 5.40
N TYR A 109 -13.27 7.92 5.19
CA TYR A 109 -13.25 6.81 6.14
C TYR A 109 -12.11 6.88 7.16
N GLY A 110 -11.34 7.98 7.15
CA GLY A 110 -10.42 8.30 8.23
C GLY A 110 -8.95 7.99 7.97
N ALA A 111 -8.56 7.77 6.72
CA ALA A 111 -7.15 7.67 6.37
C ALA A 111 -6.38 8.95 6.74
N ASP A 112 -5.13 8.80 7.18
CA ASP A 112 -4.21 9.90 7.50
C ASP A 112 -3.33 10.26 6.31
N GLN A 113 -3.15 9.33 5.39
CA GLN A 113 -2.34 9.40 4.18
C GLN A 113 -2.97 8.55 3.06
N ILE A 114 -2.41 8.59 1.86
CA ILE A 114 -2.85 7.74 0.74
C ILE A 114 -1.71 6.81 0.32
N LYS A 115 -2.03 5.55 0.13
CA LYS A 115 -1.16 4.54 -0.48
C LYS A 115 -1.56 4.28 -1.93
N ILE A 116 -0.57 4.34 -2.83
CA ILE A 116 -0.72 4.07 -4.28
C ILE A 116 0.09 2.83 -4.64
N MET A 117 -0.39 2.02 -5.57
CA MET A 117 0.40 0.99 -6.25
C MET A 117 0.86 1.57 -7.59
N ALA A 118 2.15 1.91 -7.69
CA ALA A 118 2.70 2.52 -8.89
C ALA A 118 3.26 1.49 -9.87
N THR A 119 3.60 0.29 -9.39
CA THR A 119 4.03 -0.85 -10.20
C THR A 119 3.42 -2.13 -9.70
N GLY A 120 3.52 -3.19 -10.49
CA GLY A 120 3.28 -4.54 -10.05
C GLY A 120 4.16 -4.95 -8.86
N GLY A 121 3.82 -6.04 -8.22
CA GLY A 121 4.48 -6.55 -7.02
C GLY A 121 5.01 -7.97 -7.17
N VAL A 122 5.92 -8.34 -6.29
CA VAL A 122 6.54 -9.68 -6.27
C VAL A 122 5.66 -10.75 -5.61
N MET A 123 4.54 -10.38 -5.01
CA MET A 123 3.65 -11.31 -4.28
C MET A 123 2.28 -11.48 -4.95
N SER A 124 2.00 -10.72 -5.98
CA SER A 124 0.76 -10.78 -6.76
C SER A 124 0.91 -11.65 -8.01
N PHE A 125 -0.21 -12.18 -8.50
CA PHE A 125 -0.24 -12.97 -9.73
C PHE A 125 -0.72 -12.10 -10.89
N GLY A 126 -0.03 -12.18 -12.02
CA GLY A 126 -0.48 -11.57 -13.28
C GLY A 126 -0.04 -10.13 -13.50
N ASP A 127 0.73 -9.56 -12.58
CA ASP A 127 1.37 -8.26 -12.71
C ASP A 127 2.90 -8.41 -12.73
N GLU A 128 3.57 -7.43 -13.33
CA GLU A 128 5.03 -7.41 -13.49
C GLU A 128 5.63 -6.38 -12.51
N PRO A 129 6.53 -6.77 -11.59
CA PRO A 129 7.13 -5.84 -10.61
C PRO A 129 7.82 -4.64 -11.23
N GLY A 130 8.31 -4.78 -12.46
CA GLY A 130 8.97 -3.71 -13.21
C GLY A 130 8.02 -2.78 -13.97
N ALA A 131 6.76 -3.19 -14.19
CA ALA A 131 5.83 -2.46 -15.05
C ALA A 131 5.00 -1.43 -14.27
N PRO A 132 4.84 -0.19 -14.79
CA PRO A 132 3.91 0.79 -14.23
C PRO A 132 2.46 0.27 -14.26
N GLU A 133 1.69 0.53 -13.18
CA GLU A 133 0.25 0.21 -13.11
C GLU A 133 -0.64 1.41 -13.38
N LEU A 134 -0.21 2.59 -12.96
CA LEU A 134 -0.98 3.82 -13.08
C LEU A 134 -0.24 4.81 -13.96
N THR A 135 -1.00 5.60 -14.72
CA THR A 135 -0.48 6.71 -15.49
C THR A 135 -0.09 7.89 -14.60
N TYR A 136 0.67 8.83 -15.16
CA TYR A 136 1.01 10.08 -14.50
C TYR A 136 -0.25 10.84 -14.03
N GLU A 137 -1.24 10.95 -14.93
CA GLU A 137 -2.47 11.70 -14.69
C GLU A 137 -3.32 11.10 -13.57
N GLU A 138 -3.34 9.78 -13.45
CA GLU A 138 -4.03 9.07 -12.37
C GLU A 138 -3.34 9.31 -11.04
N MET A 139 -2.01 9.14 -10.96
CA MET A 139 -1.24 9.40 -9.76
C MET A 139 -1.34 10.87 -9.34
N GLN A 140 -1.19 11.82 -10.29
CA GLN A 140 -1.31 13.25 -10.01
C GLN A 140 -2.68 13.60 -9.42
N ALA A 141 -3.75 13.02 -9.98
CA ALA A 141 -5.11 13.28 -9.50
C ALA A 141 -5.33 12.82 -8.05
N ILE A 142 -4.72 11.71 -7.65
CA ILE A 142 -4.74 11.20 -6.27
C ILE A 142 -3.92 12.13 -5.36
N ILE A 143 -2.70 12.47 -5.78
CA ILE A 143 -1.75 13.28 -5.02
C ILE A 143 -2.30 14.69 -4.79
N ASP A 144 -2.94 15.31 -5.78
CA ASP A 144 -3.59 16.61 -5.65
C ASP A 144 -4.65 16.65 -4.55
N VAL A 145 -5.43 15.56 -4.42
CA VAL A 145 -6.43 15.45 -3.34
C VAL A 145 -5.74 15.40 -1.97
N ALA A 146 -4.66 14.64 -1.84
CA ALA A 146 -3.90 14.55 -0.59
C ALA A 146 -3.24 15.90 -0.26
N ALA A 147 -2.58 16.53 -1.23
CA ALA A 147 -1.92 17.82 -1.09
C ALA A 147 -2.90 18.92 -0.67
N SER A 148 -4.12 18.95 -1.24
CA SER A 148 -5.17 19.90 -0.85
C SER A 148 -5.58 19.81 0.62
N LYS A 149 -5.26 18.70 1.29
CA LYS A 149 -5.52 18.44 2.70
C LYS A 149 -4.26 18.49 3.56
N GLY A 150 -3.10 18.83 2.98
CA GLY A 150 -1.80 18.79 3.67
C GLY A 150 -1.41 17.38 4.11
N LYS A 151 -1.81 16.37 3.34
CA LYS A 151 -1.55 14.95 3.62
C LYS A 151 -0.48 14.40 2.67
N ILE A 152 0.29 13.43 3.17
CA ILE A 152 1.33 12.75 2.41
C ILE A 152 0.76 11.59 1.60
N THR A 153 1.55 11.15 0.62
CA THR A 153 1.27 9.99 -0.22
C THR A 153 2.48 9.08 -0.30
N SER A 154 2.26 7.78 -0.37
CA SER A 154 3.29 6.76 -0.53
C SER A 154 2.98 5.87 -1.73
N ALA A 155 4.01 5.35 -2.39
CA ALA A 155 3.84 4.44 -3.52
C ALA A 155 4.63 3.15 -3.32
N HIS A 156 3.94 2.00 -3.44
CA HIS A 156 4.61 0.77 -3.77
C HIS A 156 5.17 0.91 -5.19
N ALA A 157 6.46 0.71 -5.36
CA ALA A 157 7.11 0.74 -6.66
C ALA A 157 8.41 -0.04 -6.66
N HIS A 158 8.62 -0.88 -7.66
CA HIS A 158 9.87 -1.60 -7.90
C HIS A 158 10.58 -1.09 -9.15
N GLY A 159 9.90 -1.05 -10.29
CA GLY A 159 10.47 -0.68 -11.59
C GLY A 159 10.77 0.80 -11.71
N ALA A 160 11.90 1.12 -12.35
CA ALA A 160 12.41 2.48 -12.49
C ALA A 160 11.39 3.42 -13.16
N GLU A 161 10.69 2.98 -14.19
CA GLU A 161 9.71 3.84 -14.89
C GLU A 161 8.53 4.24 -14.00
N GLY A 162 7.94 3.27 -13.26
CA GLY A 162 6.87 3.58 -12.31
C GLY A 162 7.33 4.50 -11.18
N ILE A 163 8.56 4.33 -10.68
CA ILE A 163 9.17 5.23 -9.71
C ILE A 163 9.28 6.66 -10.26
N LYS A 164 9.80 6.82 -11.49
CA LYS A 164 9.95 8.13 -12.13
C LYS A 164 8.60 8.81 -12.38
N ILE A 165 7.57 8.05 -12.77
CA ILE A 165 6.21 8.58 -12.90
C ILE A 165 5.70 9.08 -11.56
N ALA A 166 5.83 8.30 -10.49
CA ALA A 166 5.38 8.67 -9.16
C ALA A 166 6.12 9.92 -8.62
N ILE A 167 7.44 10.01 -8.83
CA ILE A 167 8.24 11.18 -8.42
C ILE A 167 7.76 12.44 -9.16
N ARG A 168 7.60 12.37 -10.50
CA ARG A 168 7.08 13.49 -11.31
C ARG A 168 5.69 13.94 -10.86
N ALA A 169 4.85 13.00 -10.42
CA ALA A 169 3.52 13.29 -9.88
C ALA A 169 3.56 13.91 -8.47
N GLY A 170 4.72 13.95 -7.80
CA GLY A 170 4.89 14.57 -6.49
C GLY A 170 4.68 13.63 -5.30
N ILE A 171 4.94 12.34 -5.48
CA ILE A 171 4.85 11.36 -4.38
C ILE A 171 5.78 11.73 -3.22
N THR A 172 5.33 11.53 -1.98
CA THR A 172 6.14 11.82 -0.79
C THR A 172 7.17 10.73 -0.52
N SER A 173 6.80 9.45 -0.68
CA SER A 173 7.73 8.33 -0.47
C SER A 173 7.53 7.20 -1.47
N ILE A 174 8.63 6.52 -1.78
CA ILE A 174 8.67 5.26 -2.52
C ILE A 174 8.95 4.14 -1.52
N GLU A 175 8.12 3.14 -1.54
CA GLU A 175 8.27 1.91 -0.77
C GLU A 175 8.96 0.84 -1.64
N HIS A 176 9.95 0.16 -1.06
CA HIS A 176 10.75 -0.90 -1.66
C HIS A 176 11.83 -0.42 -2.63
N GLY A 177 11.49 0.03 -3.84
CA GLY A 177 12.43 0.56 -4.81
C GLY A 177 13.46 -0.44 -5.34
N MET A 178 13.13 -1.75 -5.43
CA MET A 178 14.13 -2.81 -5.63
C MET A 178 14.82 -2.79 -7.00
N LEU A 179 14.18 -2.22 -8.02
CA LEU A 179 14.67 -2.18 -9.40
C LEU A 179 14.90 -0.74 -9.87
N MET A 180 15.15 0.19 -8.94
CA MET A 180 15.46 1.59 -9.28
C MET A 180 16.83 1.68 -9.95
N ASP A 181 16.98 2.66 -10.83
CA ASP A 181 18.24 3.05 -11.45
C ASP A 181 18.81 4.34 -10.82
N ASP A 182 20.01 4.74 -11.26
CA ASP A 182 20.67 5.95 -10.75
C ASP A 182 19.84 7.21 -10.99
N GLU A 183 19.11 7.29 -12.12
CA GLU A 183 18.23 8.41 -12.42
C GLU A 183 17.08 8.53 -11.39
N CYS A 184 16.53 7.41 -10.93
CA CYS A 184 15.56 7.43 -9.85
C CYS A 184 16.12 8.05 -8.57
N ILE A 185 17.37 7.73 -8.22
CA ILE A 185 18.04 8.26 -7.03
C ILE A 185 18.21 9.77 -7.15
N ASP A 186 18.70 10.23 -8.31
CA ASP A 186 18.89 11.66 -8.57
C ASP A 186 17.54 12.42 -8.52
N MET A 187 16.51 11.89 -9.16
CA MET A 187 15.17 12.48 -9.13
C MET A 187 14.59 12.53 -7.71
N MET A 188 14.76 11.48 -6.92
CA MET A 188 14.30 11.46 -5.51
C MET A 188 15.00 12.56 -4.71
N ALA A 189 16.30 12.73 -4.88
CA ALA A 189 17.06 13.78 -4.21
C ALA A 189 16.60 15.19 -4.64
N GLU A 190 16.37 15.41 -5.93
CA GLU A 190 15.91 16.68 -6.48
C GLU A 190 14.51 17.06 -6.01
N HIS A 191 13.58 16.10 -5.97
CA HIS A 191 12.18 16.33 -5.60
C HIS A 191 11.90 16.20 -4.10
N GLY A 192 12.88 15.74 -3.31
CA GLY A 192 12.71 15.52 -1.88
C GLY A 192 11.83 14.30 -1.55
N THR A 193 11.77 13.31 -2.45
CA THR A 193 11.05 12.07 -2.25
C THR A 193 11.86 11.12 -1.36
N TYR A 194 11.23 10.53 -0.35
CA TYR A 194 11.88 9.60 0.58
C TYR A 194 11.85 8.16 0.04
N LEU A 195 12.92 7.39 0.34
CA LEU A 195 12.93 5.95 0.13
C LEU A 195 12.70 5.21 1.45
N ILE A 196 11.74 4.27 1.45
CA ILE A 196 11.52 3.32 2.53
C ILE A 196 11.85 1.91 2.00
N PRO A 197 13.09 1.45 2.13
CA PRO A 197 13.61 0.33 1.33
C PRO A 197 13.11 -1.05 1.78
N THR A 198 12.42 -1.16 2.91
CA THR A 198 11.88 -2.43 3.44
C THR A 198 12.82 -3.64 3.31
N ILE A 199 14.09 -3.45 3.58
CA ILE A 199 15.21 -4.38 3.30
C ILE A 199 14.93 -5.81 3.82
N ILE A 200 14.34 -5.93 5.01
CA ILE A 200 14.06 -7.24 5.59
C ILE A 200 13.04 -8.05 4.78
N ALA A 201 12.10 -7.40 4.10
CA ALA A 201 11.11 -8.07 3.26
C ALA A 201 11.79 -8.70 2.04
N ALA A 202 12.59 -7.92 1.30
CA ALA A 202 13.36 -8.40 0.15
C ALA A 202 14.33 -9.52 0.56
N TYR A 203 15.08 -9.33 1.65
CA TYR A 203 15.97 -10.36 2.17
C TYR A 203 15.26 -11.69 2.46
N ARG A 204 14.09 -11.63 3.09
CA ARG A 204 13.31 -12.83 3.42
C ARG A 204 12.71 -13.50 2.20
N ILE A 205 12.24 -12.74 1.22
CA ILE A 205 11.73 -13.27 -0.05
C ILE A 205 12.85 -14.03 -0.77
N VAL A 206 14.02 -13.44 -0.93
CA VAL A 206 15.16 -14.08 -1.60
C VAL A 206 15.62 -15.33 -0.84
N LYS A 207 15.70 -15.27 0.48
CA LYS A 207 16.26 -16.36 1.30
C LYS A 207 15.30 -17.51 1.54
N TYR A 208 14.02 -17.23 1.70
CA TYR A 208 13.03 -18.21 2.17
C TYR A 208 11.82 -18.33 1.24
N GLY A 209 11.78 -17.58 0.14
CA GLY A 209 10.60 -17.50 -0.72
C GLY A 209 10.20 -18.86 -1.29
N ALA A 210 11.16 -19.63 -1.81
CA ALA A 210 10.89 -20.97 -2.35
C ALA A 210 10.29 -21.92 -1.28
N GLU A 211 10.81 -21.88 -0.06
CA GLU A 211 10.29 -22.70 1.05
C GLU A 211 8.89 -22.24 1.52
N SER A 212 8.57 -20.96 1.30
CA SER A 212 7.29 -20.35 1.66
C SER A 212 6.23 -20.44 0.56
N GLY A 213 6.56 -21.06 -0.58
CA GLY A 213 5.66 -21.20 -1.72
C GLY A 213 5.51 -19.93 -2.56
N ILE A 214 6.44 -18.99 -2.45
CA ILE A 214 6.50 -17.84 -3.35
C ILE A 214 6.97 -18.32 -4.71
N PRO A 215 6.26 -18.04 -5.81
CA PRO A 215 6.64 -18.45 -7.14
C PRO A 215 8.04 -17.91 -7.51
N ALA A 216 8.81 -18.75 -8.23
CA ALA A 216 10.05 -18.32 -8.85
C ALA A 216 9.74 -17.76 -10.24
N TRP A 217 9.65 -16.46 -10.37
CA TRP A 217 9.70 -15.73 -11.62
C TRP A 217 11.01 -15.06 -11.83
#